data_e5956143c4e144d35dc9fad03bc17e28
#
_entry.id   e5956143c4e144d35dc9fad03bc17e28
#
_cell.length_a   1.000
_cell.length_b   1.000
_cell.length_c   1.000
_cell.angle_alpha   90.00
_cell.angle_beta   90.00
_cell.angle_gamma   90.00
#
_symmetry.space_group_name_H-M   'P 1'
#
loop_
_entity.id
_entity.type
_entity.pdbx_description
1 polymer ?
#
loop_
_entity_poly.entity_id
_entity_poly.type
_entity_poly.pdbx_seq_one_letter_code
_entity_poly.pdbx_strand_id
1 'polypeptide(L)'
;MELAKIKTIGNIGAGTMGHATALQFAMRGYQVNLLDTSKEALERGIDGIKNDIKTFQDAGMLTDTAETVLARIHTTTDYKTTLAGADFVIESVVEDMAVKQLVWQEAEKYVSDHTILATNTSGLSPTEIQSVLNKPERFVVAHFWNPAQLMPLVEVVPGKATSEATVSDTVALMNHIGKHAVPLKKESLGFVGNRIQLAVLREAFHIVDEGIATPEAVDDIIKYSLGRRWSLVGPIASADLGGLDVFKNISSYLYADLAADKGTDPLLDKMVSEGKLGLKTGQGFFPWTGEAGETIVNDRDTQLLKLLKEDSEQ
;
A
#
# COMPACT_ATOMS: atom_id res chain seq x y z
N MET A 1 -0.80 -23.28 0.66
CA MET A 1 -2.22 -23.63 0.30
C MET A 1 -2.33 -23.69 -1.22
N GLU A 2 -3.15 -24.58 -1.82
CA GLU A 2 -3.39 -24.49 -3.27
C GLU A 2 -4.31 -23.30 -3.57
N LEU A 3 -3.91 -22.39 -4.45
CA LEU A 3 -4.70 -21.21 -4.84
C LEU A 3 -6.14 -21.55 -5.22
N ALA A 4 -6.35 -22.70 -5.86
CA ALA A 4 -7.68 -23.20 -6.25
C ALA A 4 -8.63 -23.42 -5.04
N LYS A 5 -8.11 -23.52 -3.85
CA LYS A 5 -8.89 -23.71 -2.60
C LYS A 5 -9.29 -22.38 -1.95
N ILE A 6 -8.63 -21.28 -2.30
CA ILE A 6 -9.02 -19.95 -1.82
C ILE A 6 -10.24 -19.48 -2.61
N LYS A 7 -11.35 -19.22 -1.94
CA LYS A 7 -12.62 -18.80 -2.54
C LYS A 7 -13.18 -17.53 -1.90
N THR A 8 -13.00 -17.42 -0.58
CA THR A 8 -13.62 -16.38 0.22
C THR A 8 -12.54 -15.56 0.94
N ILE A 9 -12.63 -14.26 0.78
CA ILE A 9 -11.75 -13.28 1.40
C ILE A 9 -12.52 -12.54 2.49
N GLY A 10 -11.99 -12.51 3.70
CA GLY A 10 -12.42 -11.59 4.75
C GLY A 10 -11.63 -10.28 4.62
N ASN A 11 -12.30 -9.15 4.46
CA ASN A 11 -11.64 -7.85 4.36
C ASN A 11 -12.08 -6.96 5.53
N ILE A 12 -11.18 -6.70 6.46
CA ILE A 12 -11.44 -5.90 7.68
C ILE A 12 -11.01 -4.46 7.44
N GLY A 13 -11.98 -3.55 7.52
CA GLY A 13 -11.82 -2.13 7.18
C GLY A 13 -12.32 -1.81 5.78
N ALA A 14 -13.19 -0.80 5.67
CA ALA A 14 -13.78 -0.32 4.41
C ALA A 14 -13.29 1.09 4.04
N GLY A 15 -12.21 1.57 4.67
CA GLY A 15 -11.58 2.86 4.38
C GLY A 15 -10.88 2.90 3.02
N THR A 16 -10.06 3.94 2.80
CA THR A 16 -9.33 4.19 1.52
C THR A 16 -8.57 2.97 1.00
N MET A 17 -7.88 2.24 1.86
CA MET A 17 -7.17 1.03 1.44
C MET A 17 -8.08 -0.18 1.36
N GLY A 18 -8.99 -0.34 2.35
CA GLY A 18 -9.81 -1.54 2.48
C GLY A 18 -10.82 -1.71 1.35
N HIS A 19 -11.49 -0.64 0.89
CA HIS A 19 -12.41 -0.75 -0.25
C HIS A 19 -11.66 -1.13 -1.53
N ALA A 20 -10.46 -0.57 -1.76
CA ALA A 20 -9.66 -0.84 -2.93
C ALA A 20 -9.09 -2.28 -2.93
N THR A 21 -8.66 -2.80 -1.76
CA THR A 21 -8.24 -4.22 -1.65
C THR A 21 -9.41 -5.17 -1.89
N ALA A 22 -10.59 -4.88 -1.32
CA ALA A 22 -11.80 -5.67 -1.56
C ALA A 22 -12.16 -5.74 -3.05
N LEU A 23 -12.08 -4.61 -3.76
CA LEU A 23 -12.28 -4.56 -5.20
C LEU A 23 -11.29 -5.45 -5.96
N GLN A 24 -9.99 -5.39 -5.62
CA GLN A 24 -8.96 -6.18 -6.32
C GLN A 24 -9.26 -7.69 -6.27
N PHE A 25 -9.69 -8.21 -5.12
CA PHE A 25 -10.09 -9.61 -5.00
C PHE A 25 -11.39 -9.91 -5.78
N ALA A 26 -12.40 -9.04 -5.67
CA ALA A 26 -13.68 -9.23 -6.37
C ALA A 26 -13.54 -9.22 -7.89
N MET A 27 -12.68 -8.37 -8.45
CA MET A 27 -12.37 -8.33 -9.89
C MET A 27 -11.73 -9.63 -10.38
N ARG A 28 -11.09 -10.39 -9.51
CA ARG A 28 -10.46 -11.69 -9.83
C ARG A 28 -11.32 -12.90 -9.45
N GLY A 29 -12.62 -12.67 -9.17
CA GLY A 29 -13.61 -13.72 -8.99
C GLY A 29 -13.79 -14.24 -7.56
N TYR A 30 -13.06 -13.68 -6.57
CA TYR A 30 -13.21 -14.05 -5.17
C TYR A 30 -14.49 -13.49 -4.57
N GLN A 31 -15.15 -14.26 -3.67
CA GLN A 31 -16.16 -13.72 -2.77
C GLN A 31 -15.47 -12.91 -1.67
N VAL A 32 -15.94 -11.71 -1.42
CA VAL A 32 -15.34 -10.80 -0.44
C VAL A 32 -16.37 -10.39 0.61
N ASN A 33 -16.10 -10.71 1.85
CA ASN A 33 -16.87 -10.22 2.98
C ASN A 33 -16.17 -8.97 3.53
N LEU A 34 -16.75 -7.80 3.29
CA LEU A 34 -16.21 -6.50 3.70
C LEU A 34 -16.80 -6.08 5.04
N LEU A 35 -15.95 -6.01 6.06
CA LEU A 35 -16.29 -5.62 7.43
C LEU A 35 -15.85 -4.18 7.71
N ASP A 36 -16.72 -3.42 8.36
CA ASP A 36 -16.32 -2.21 9.09
C ASP A 36 -17.17 -2.04 10.34
N THR A 37 -16.78 -1.15 11.24
CA THR A 37 -17.45 -0.91 12.52
C THR A 37 -18.79 -0.19 12.38
N SER A 38 -19.01 0.54 11.28
CA SER A 38 -20.26 1.27 11.05
C SER A 38 -20.81 1.03 9.64
N LYS A 39 -22.14 1.14 9.51
CA LYS A 39 -22.82 1.06 8.22
C LYS A 39 -22.42 2.20 7.29
N GLU A 40 -22.24 3.39 7.84
CA GLU A 40 -21.85 4.58 7.09
C GLU A 40 -20.43 4.43 6.49
N ALA A 41 -19.51 3.76 7.19
CA ALA A 41 -18.19 3.44 6.67
C ALA A 41 -18.29 2.43 5.51
N LEU A 42 -19.13 1.41 5.65
CA LEU A 42 -19.41 0.43 4.60
C LEU A 42 -20.05 1.08 3.36
N GLU A 43 -21.02 1.98 3.54
CA GLU A 43 -21.65 2.72 2.44
C GLU A 43 -20.60 3.55 1.67
N ARG A 44 -19.76 4.32 2.37
CA ARG A 44 -18.66 5.06 1.74
C ARG A 44 -17.69 4.14 1.02
N GLY A 45 -17.37 2.98 1.61
CA GLY A 45 -16.51 1.97 0.99
C GLY A 45 -17.09 1.43 -0.32
N ILE A 46 -18.39 1.12 -0.32
CA ILE A 46 -19.10 0.67 -1.53
C ILE A 46 -19.15 1.76 -2.60
N ASP A 47 -19.34 3.02 -2.22
CA ASP A 47 -19.31 4.12 -3.20
C ASP A 47 -17.91 4.32 -3.78
N GLY A 48 -16.84 4.17 -2.98
CA GLY A 48 -15.47 4.11 -3.46
C GLY A 48 -15.28 2.98 -4.48
N ILE A 49 -15.72 1.77 -4.16
CA ILE A 49 -15.67 0.61 -5.07
C ILE A 49 -16.40 0.88 -6.39
N LYS A 50 -17.58 1.46 -6.37
CA LYS A 50 -18.33 1.81 -7.59
C LYS A 50 -17.58 2.82 -8.47
N ASN A 51 -16.95 3.82 -7.86
CA ASN A 51 -16.15 4.81 -8.58
C ASN A 51 -14.93 4.15 -9.22
N ASP A 52 -14.24 3.28 -8.49
CA ASP A 52 -13.09 2.55 -9.01
C ASP A 52 -13.50 1.58 -10.15
N ILE A 53 -14.61 0.86 -9.99
CA ILE A 53 -15.17 -0.01 -11.06
C ILE A 53 -15.41 0.80 -12.33
N LYS A 54 -16.00 1.99 -12.21
CA LYS A 54 -16.22 2.88 -13.36
C LYS A 54 -14.90 3.25 -14.02
N THR A 55 -13.88 3.58 -13.26
CA THR A 55 -12.53 3.90 -13.77
C THR A 55 -11.94 2.73 -14.56
N PHE A 56 -12.00 1.51 -14.03
CA PHE A 56 -11.53 0.30 -14.74
C PHE A 56 -12.38 -0.02 -15.97
N GLN A 57 -13.69 0.19 -15.91
CA GLN A 57 -14.59 -0.01 -17.03
C GLN A 57 -14.30 0.96 -18.18
N ASP A 58 -14.15 2.26 -17.86
CA ASP A 58 -13.85 3.31 -18.83
C ASP A 58 -12.48 3.07 -19.51
N ALA A 59 -11.52 2.46 -18.79
CA ALA A 59 -10.21 2.06 -19.31
C ALA A 59 -10.22 0.72 -20.10
N GLY A 60 -11.34 0.01 -20.12
CA GLY A 60 -11.45 -1.31 -20.77
C GLY A 60 -10.65 -2.40 -20.05
N MET A 61 -10.44 -2.26 -18.74
CA MET A 61 -9.67 -3.20 -17.91
C MET A 61 -10.55 -4.09 -17.01
N LEU A 62 -11.86 -3.92 -17.06
CA LEU A 62 -12.79 -4.76 -16.32
C LEU A 62 -13.13 -6.00 -17.18
N THR A 63 -12.84 -7.19 -16.66
CA THR A 63 -13.09 -8.46 -17.38
C THR A 63 -14.53 -8.95 -17.23
N ASP A 64 -15.13 -8.70 -16.06
CA ASP A 64 -16.53 -9.02 -15.77
C ASP A 64 -17.37 -7.74 -15.80
N THR A 65 -18.72 -7.88 -15.77
CA THR A 65 -19.58 -6.69 -15.63
C THR A 65 -19.47 -6.07 -14.26
N ALA A 66 -19.75 -4.76 -14.14
CA ALA A 66 -19.75 -4.04 -12.87
C ALA A 66 -20.69 -4.72 -11.84
N GLU A 67 -21.87 -5.17 -12.29
CA GLU A 67 -22.85 -5.87 -11.45
C GLU A 67 -22.30 -7.20 -10.93
N THR A 68 -21.59 -7.94 -11.77
CA THR A 68 -20.96 -9.21 -11.38
C THR A 68 -19.87 -9.00 -10.33
N VAL A 69 -19.03 -7.98 -10.48
CA VAL A 69 -17.97 -7.66 -9.51
C VAL A 69 -18.60 -7.22 -8.19
N LEU A 70 -19.59 -6.32 -8.23
CA LEU A 70 -20.29 -5.85 -7.02
C LEU A 70 -21.03 -6.98 -6.28
N ALA A 71 -21.63 -7.92 -7.02
CA ALA A 71 -22.34 -9.07 -6.42
C ALA A 71 -21.43 -10.02 -5.63
N ARG A 72 -20.12 -9.95 -5.81
CA ARG A 72 -19.14 -10.71 -5.03
C ARG A 72 -18.77 -10.06 -3.69
N ILE A 73 -19.20 -8.80 -3.45
CA ILE A 73 -18.82 -8.04 -2.26
C ILE A 73 -20.01 -7.96 -1.31
N HIS A 74 -19.88 -8.57 -0.13
CA HIS A 74 -20.89 -8.61 0.91
C HIS A 74 -20.45 -7.78 2.10
N THR A 75 -21.24 -6.76 2.45
CA THR A 75 -20.92 -5.86 3.57
C THR A 75 -21.57 -6.35 4.87
N THR A 76 -20.84 -6.26 5.97
CA THR A 76 -21.33 -6.61 7.30
C THR A 76 -20.58 -5.85 8.40
N THR A 77 -21.20 -5.72 9.56
CA THR A 77 -20.56 -5.19 10.77
C THR A 77 -20.23 -6.30 11.78
N ASP A 78 -20.41 -7.56 11.39
CA ASP A 78 -20.23 -8.73 12.26
C ASP A 78 -18.99 -9.56 11.87
N TYR A 79 -18.07 -9.73 12.81
CA TYR A 79 -16.84 -10.52 12.62
C TYR A 79 -17.11 -11.97 12.23
N LYS A 80 -18.06 -12.61 12.91
CA LYS A 80 -18.38 -14.02 12.66
C LYS A 80 -18.87 -14.22 11.22
N THR A 81 -19.77 -13.37 10.76
CA THR A 81 -20.32 -13.42 9.39
C THR A 81 -19.21 -13.15 8.36
N THR A 82 -18.26 -12.24 8.65
CA THR A 82 -17.17 -11.91 7.76
C THR A 82 -16.16 -13.04 7.62
N LEU A 83 -15.79 -13.67 8.73
CA LEU A 83 -14.59 -14.50 8.84
C LEU A 83 -14.87 -15.99 8.86
N ALA A 84 -16.11 -16.41 9.20
CA ALA A 84 -16.48 -17.83 9.16
C ALA A 84 -16.41 -18.33 7.71
N GLY A 85 -15.47 -19.23 7.45
CA GLY A 85 -15.23 -19.76 6.10
C GLY A 85 -14.35 -18.91 5.20
N ALA A 86 -13.75 -17.83 5.70
CA ALA A 86 -12.72 -17.10 4.97
C ALA A 86 -11.44 -17.94 4.86
N ASP A 87 -10.88 -18.00 3.66
CA ASP A 87 -9.63 -18.71 3.37
C ASP A 87 -8.41 -17.79 3.57
N PHE A 88 -8.61 -16.50 3.32
CA PHE A 88 -7.63 -15.45 3.51
C PHE A 88 -8.31 -14.22 4.12
N VAL A 89 -7.66 -13.59 5.08
CA VAL A 89 -8.16 -12.37 5.72
C VAL A 89 -7.14 -11.27 5.54
N ILE A 90 -7.58 -10.10 5.07
CA ILE A 90 -6.77 -8.88 5.01
C ILE A 90 -7.36 -7.78 5.88
N GLU A 91 -6.53 -7.10 6.65
CA GLU A 91 -6.93 -6.02 7.55
C GLU A 91 -6.31 -4.69 7.09
N SER A 92 -7.14 -3.65 7.00
CA SER A 92 -6.78 -2.27 6.63
C SER A 92 -7.46 -1.26 7.58
N VAL A 93 -7.31 -1.47 8.89
CA VAL A 93 -7.80 -0.52 9.91
C VAL A 93 -6.75 0.58 10.19
N VAL A 94 -7.06 1.50 11.10
CA VAL A 94 -6.14 2.59 11.48
C VAL A 94 -4.75 2.06 11.86
N GLU A 95 -3.71 2.84 11.54
CA GLU A 95 -2.31 2.46 11.75
C GLU A 95 -1.90 2.71 13.21
N ASP A 96 -2.43 1.85 14.08
CA ASP A 96 -2.17 1.85 15.53
C ASP A 96 -1.96 0.42 16.01
N MET A 97 -0.87 0.17 16.72
CA MET A 97 -0.47 -1.15 17.18
C MET A 97 -1.54 -1.80 18.07
N ALA A 98 -2.04 -1.06 19.06
CA ALA A 98 -3.01 -1.60 20.02
C ALA A 98 -4.34 -1.93 19.35
N VAL A 99 -4.79 -1.07 18.42
CA VAL A 99 -6.01 -1.32 17.64
C VAL A 99 -5.85 -2.57 16.77
N LYS A 100 -4.72 -2.72 16.06
CA LYS A 100 -4.48 -3.88 15.21
C LYS A 100 -4.39 -5.17 16.04
N GLN A 101 -3.74 -5.15 17.20
CA GLN A 101 -3.69 -6.29 18.10
C GLN A 101 -5.08 -6.70 18.59
N LEU A 102 -5.94 -5.74 18.98
CA LEU A 102 -7.33 -6.03 19.39
C LEU A 102 -8.16 -6.62 18.24
N VAL A 103 -8.03 -6.05 17.04
CA VAL A 103 -8.70 -6.58 15.84
C VAL A 103 -8.30 -8.02 15.57
N TRP A 104 -7.01 -8.35 15.64
CA TRP A 104 -6.51 -9.68 15.37
C TRP A 104 -6.86 -10.70 16.48
N GLN A 105 -6.85 -10.29 17.75
CA GLN A 105 -7.36 -11.13 18.84
C GLN A 105 -8.84 -11.47 18.66
N GLU A 106 -9.65 -10.53 18.17
CA GLU A 106 -11.07 -10.79 17.89
C GLU A 106 -11.23 -11.67 16.65
N ALA A 107 -10.55 -11.31 15.55
CA ALA A 107 -10.65 -12.01 14.28
C ALA A 107 -10.28 -13.50 14.38
N GLU A 108 -9.22 -13.83 15.13
CA GLU A 108 -8.74 -15.21 15.27
C GLU A 108 -9.80 -16.17 15.83
N LYS A 109 -10.78 -15.67 16.59
CA LYS A 109 -11.86 -16.50 17.17
C LYS A 109 -12.80 -17.10 16.13
N TYR A 110 -12.85 -16.54 14.94
CA TYR A 110 -13.86 -16.85 13.92
C TYR A 110 -13.29 -17.50 12.65
N VAL A 111 -11.97 -17.57 12.51
CA VAL A 111 -11.30 -18.14 11.35
C VAL A 111 -10.90 -19.59 11.58
N SER A 112 -10.75 -20.34 10.49
CA SER A 112 -10.22 -21.69 10.54
C SER A 112 -8.71 -21.71 10.81
N ASP A 113 -8.17 -22.85 11.22
CA ASP A 113 -6.73 -23.02 11.44
C ASP A 113 -5.88 -22.88 10.17
N HIS A 114 -6.50 -22.99 9.01
CA HIS A 114 -5.84 -22.90 7.71
C HIS A 114 -5.92 -21.52 7.07
N THR A 115 -6.72 -20.61 7.63
CA THR A 115 -6.89 -19.24 7.11
C THR A 115 -5.60 -18.45 7.28
N ILE A 116 -5.09 -17.86 6.20
CA ILE A 116 -3.98 -16.92 6.26
C ILE A 116 -4.50 -15.55 6.73
N LEU A 117 -3.77 -14.94 7.66
CA LEU A 117 -4.07 -13.63 8.25
C LEU A 117 -3.07 -12.60 7.75
N ALA A 118 -3.53 -11.59 7.04
CA ALA A 118 -2.67 -10.56 6.46
C ALA A 118 -3.05 -9.16 6.96
N THR A 119 -2.06 -8.38 7.38
CA THR A 119 -2.25 -6.96 7.69
C THR A 119 -1.71 -6.08 6.57
N ASN A 120 -2.41 -5.01 6.26
CA ASN A 120 -1.98 -3.99 5.31
C ASN A 120 -1.26 -2.82 6.02
N THR A 121 -0.59 -3.08 7.15
CA THR A 121 0.20 -2.07 7.84
C THR A 121 1.30 -1.54 6.94
N SER A 122 1.59 -0.23 7.03
CA SER A 122 2.62 0.43 6.23
C SER A 122 4.02 0.38 6.86
N GLY A 123 4.14 -0.02 8.14
CA GLY A 123 5.45 0.00 8.79
C GLY A 123 5.51 -0.54 10.20
N LEU A 124 4.38 -0.93 10.82
CA LEU A 124 4.39 -1.54 12.15
C LEU A 124 5.00 -2.95 12.09
N SER A 125 5.60 -3.37 13.21
CA SER A 125 6.23 -4.68 13.31
C SER A 125 5.19 -5.82 13.20
N PRO A 126 5.26 -6.68 12.19
CA PRO A 126 4.42 -7.87 12.12
C PRO A 126 4.67 -8.82 13.30
N THR A 127 5.88 -8.87 13.83
CA THR A 127 6.20 -9.66 15.03
C THR A 127 5.42 -9.18 16.25
N GLU A 128 5.29 -7.86 16.44
CA GLU A 128 4.51 -7.32 17.55
C GLU A 128 3.01 -7.51 17.33
N ILE A 129 2.51 -7.31 16.10
CA ILE A 129 1.09 -7.54 15.80
C ILE A 129 0.74 -9.02 16.01
N GLN A 130 1.54 -9.96 15.48
CA GLN A 130 1.25 -11.40 15.59
C GLN A 130 1.42 -11.98 16.99
N SER A 131 2.06 -11.25 17.93
CA SER A 131 2.34 -11.72 19.28
C SER A 131 1.08 -12.02 20.10
N VAL A 132 -0.05 -11.48 19.71
CA VAL A 132 -1.36 -11.69 20.37
C VAL A 132 -2.15 -12.88 19.81
N LEU A 133 -1.66 -13.52 18.74
CA LEU A 133 -2.31 -14.65 18.09
C LEU A 133 -1.89 -15.99 18.73
N ASN A 134 -2.81 -16.93 18.77
CA ASN A 134 -2.52 -18.30 19.19
C ASN A 134 -1.75 -19.10 18.13
N LYS A 135 -1.96 -18.75 16.85
CA LYS A 135 -1.31 -19.39 15.69
C LYS A 135 -0.64 -18.34 14.81
N PRO A 136 0.47 -17.72 15.29
CA PRO A 136 1.12 -16.62 14.60
C PRO A 136 1.86 -17.03 13.31
N GLU A 137 2.09 -18.34 13.08
CA GLU A 137 2.78 -18.85 11.89
C GLU A 137 2.03 -18.60 10.58
N ARG A 138 0.71 -18.34 10.66
CA ARG A 138 -0.16 -18.02 9.51
C ARG A 138 -0.39 -16.53 9.31
N PHE A 139 0.30 -15.69 10.08
CA PHE A 139 0.20 -14.22 9.99
C PHE A 139 1.33 -13.64 9.16
N VAL A 140 1.01 -12.63 8.34
CA VAL A 140 1.96 -11.97 7.44
C VAL A 140 1.53 -10.53 7.17
N VAL A 141 2.45 -9.67 6.74
CA VAL A 141 2.08 -8.39 6.11
C VAL A 141 1.87 -8.60 4.62
N ALA A 142 0.79 -8.06 4.08
CA ALA A 142 0.58 -7.82 2.66
C ALA A 142 0.35 -6.32 2.46
N HIS A 143 1.45 -5.58 2.29
CA HIS A 143 1.45 -4.13 2.22
C HIS A 143 1.17 -3.64 0.82
N PHE A 144 -0.06 -3.17 0.58
CA PHE A 144 -0.48 -2.52 -0.64
C PHE A 144 -0.09 -1.03 -0.62
N TRP A 145 0.30 -0.51 -1.76
CA TRP A 145 0.61 0.91 -1.93
C TRP A 145 -0.61 1.71 -2.37
N ASN A 146 -0.75 2.92 -1.85
CA ASN A 146 -1.85 3.83 -2.20
C ASN A 146 -1.55 4.57 -3.53
N PRO A 147 -2.51 4.60 -4.48
CA PRO A 147 -3.84 4.00 -4.51
C PRO A 147 -3.79 2.47 -4.75
N ALA A 148 -4.39 1.69 -3.84
CA ALA A 148 -4.22 0.23 -3.87
C ALA A 148 -4.77 -0.43 -5.14
N GLN A 149 -5.76 0.16 -5.78
CA GLN A 149 -6.32 -0.33 -7.04
C GLN A 149 -5.38 -0.07 -8.25
N LEU A 150 -4.55 0.97 -8.21
CA LEU A 150 -3.69 1.38 -9.33
C LEU A 150 -2.23 0.95 -9.18
N MET A 151 -1.73 0.86 -7.94
CA MET A 151 -0.34 0.46 -7.68
C MET A 151 -0.18 -1.06 -7.75
N PRO A 152 0.76 -1.57 -8.57
CA PRO A 152 0.93 -3.01 -8.72
C PRO A 152 1.65 -3.66 -7.53
N LEU A 153 2.53 -2.94 -6.83
CA LEU A 153 3.38 -3.51 -5.78
C LEU A 153 2.59 -3.97 -4.55
N VAL A 154 2.92 -5.17 -4.08
CA VAL A 154 2.61 -5.64 -2.72
C VAL A 154 3.88 -6.16 -2.06
N GLU A 155 4.32 -5.55 -0.96
CA GLU A 155 5.41 -6.09 -0.15
C GLU A 155 4.85 -7.17 0.80
N VAL A 156 5.40 -8.38 0.72
CA VAL A 156 5.02 -9.49 1.60
C VAL A 156 6.09 -9.65 2.68
N VAL A 157 5.75 -9.31 3.93
CA VAL A 157 6.74 -9.20 5.01
C VAL A 157 6.43 -10.18 6.15
N PRO A 158 7.33 -11.14 6.43
CA PRO A 158 7.16 -12.06 7.54
C PRO A 158 7.45 -11.38 8.89
N GLY A 159 6.67 -11.76 9.92
CA GLY A 159 7.11 -11.62 11.30
C GLY A 159 7.98 -12.81 11.71
N LYS A 160 8.52 -12.80 12.94
CA LYS A 160 9.43 -13.84 13.41
C LYS A 160 8.81 -15.25 13.46
N ALA A 161 7.52 -15.35 13.69
CA ALA A 161 6.81 -16.62 13.76
C ALA A 161 6.18 -17.05 12.42
N THR A 162 6.14 -16.18 11.42
CA THR A 162 5.52 -16.44 10.12
C THR A 162 6.19 -17.62 9.42
N SER A 163 5.40 -18.61 8.96
CA SER A 163 5.93 -19.75 8.22
C SER A 163 6.29 -19.38 6.77
N GLU A 164 7.27 -20.09 6.19
CA GLU A 164 7.63 -19.94 4.78
C GLU A 164 6.44 -20.23 3.84
N ALA A 165 5.59 -21.19 4.22
CA ALA A 165 4.38 -21.52 3.48
C ALA A 165 3.41 -20.35 3.44
N THR A 166 3.21 -19.64 4.57
CA THR A 166 2.36 -18.43 4.64
C THR A 166 2.86 -17.34 3.70
N VAL A 167 4.18 -17.08 3.68
CA VAL A 167 4.77 -16.11 2.75
C VAL A 167 4.57 -16.53 1.31
N SER A 168 4.90 -17.78 0.98
CA SER A 168 4.80 -18.33 -0.38
C SER A 168 3.37 -18.30 -0.92
N ASP A 169 2.40 -18.73 -0.09
CA ASP A 169 0.98 -18.75 -0.46
C ASP A 169 0.43 -17.30 -0.64
N THR A 170 0.86 -16.36 0.23
CA THR A 170 0.48 -14.95 0.09
C THR A 170 1.05 -14.34 -1.19
N VAL A 171 2.33 -14.58 -1.51
CA VAL A 171 2.94 -14.12 -2.77
C VAL A 171 2.17 -14.68 -3.97
N ALA A 172 1.85 -15.98 -3.94
CA ALA A 172 1.11 -16.61 -5.02
C ALA A 172 -0.30 -16.00 -5.20
N LEU A 173 -1.01 -15.73 -4.08
CA LEU A 173 -2.34 -15.10 -4.12
C LEU A 173 -2.26 -13.65 -4.65
N MET A 174 -1.30 -12.87 -4.19
CA MET A 174 -1.14 -11.48 -4.65
C MET A 174 -0.81 -11.43 -6.15
N ASN A 175 0.08 -12.28 -6.63
CA ASN A 175 0.38 -12.37 -8.07
C ASN A 175 -0.86 -12.83 -8.86
N HIS A 176 -1.65 -13.76 -8.33
CA HIS A 176 -2.88 -14.23 -8.99
C HIS A 176 -3.92 -13.12 -9.15
N ILE A 177 -4.02 -12.20 -8.20
CA ILE A 177 -4.92 -11.03 -8.33
C ILE A 177 -4.34 -9.91 -9.20
N GLY A 178 -3.20 -10.13 -9.85
CA GLY A 178 -2.58 -9.19 -10.79
C GLY A 178 -1.69 -8.15 -10.11
N LYS A 179 -1.24 -8.41 -8.89
CA LYS A 179 -0.23 -7.58 -8.22
C LYS A 179 1.17 -8.13 -8.50
N HIS A 180 2.18 -7.30 -8.30
CA HIS A 180 3.59 -7.69 -8.30
C HIS A 180 4.03 -7.86 -6.84
N ALA A 181 3.97 -9.10 -6.35
CA ALA A 181 4.27 -9.40 -4.96
C ALA A 181 5.76 -9.63 -4.74
N VAL A 182 6.36 -8.86 -3.83
CA VAL A 182 7.78 -8.95 -3.49
C VAL A 182 7.95 -9.41 -2.04
N PRO A 183 8.42 -10.67 -1.81
CA PRO A 183 8.68 -11.14 -0.46
C PRO A 183 9.95 -10.54 0.12
N LEU A 184 9.87 -10.03 1.35
CA LEU A 184 11.02 -9.59 2.12
C LEU A 184 11.58 -10.77 2.94
N LYS A 185 12.90 -10.78 3.16
CA LYS A 185 13.56 -11.83 3.95
C LYS A 185 13.29 -11.72 5.45
N LYS A 186 13.02 -10.51 5.94
CA LYS A 186 12.73 -10.21 7.34
C LYS A 186 12.01 -8.87 7.48
N GLU A 187 11.34 -8.67 8.61
CA GLU A 187 10.79 -7.37 8.98
C GLU A 187 11.86 -6.29 9.17
N SER A 188 11.47 -5.06 8.87
CA SER A 188 12.17 -3.83 9.26
C SER A 188 11.14 -2.71 9.35
N LEU A 189 11.34 -1.73 10.19
CA LEU A 189 10.46 -0.56 10.26
C LEU A 189 10.38 0.13 8.89
N GLY A 190 9.15 0.36 8.39
CA GLY A 190 8.90 0.96 7.08
C GLY A 190 9.25 0.08 5.88
N PHE A 191 9.54 -1.19 6.09
CA PHE A 191 9.86 -2.19 5.06
C PHE A 191 10.97 -1.73 4.10
N VAL A 192 10.84 -1.91 2.79
CA VAL A 192 11.81 -1.40 1.81
C VAL A 192 11.33 -0.10 1.20
N GLY A 193 10.11 -0.07 0.70
CA GLY A 193 9.59 1.06 -0.05
C GLY A 193 9.52 2.34 0.77
N ASN A 194 8.91 2.31 1.97
CA ASN A 194 8.85 3.49 2.83
C ASN A 194 10.23 3.94 3.32
N ARG A 195 11.18 3.03 3.53
CA ARG A 195 12.55 3.41 3.90
C ARG A 195 13.22 4.23 2.81
N ILE A 196 13.12 3.80 1.55
CA ILE A 196 13.66 4.54 0.41
C ILE A 196 12.92 5.88 0.24
N GLN A 197 11.59 5.85 0.28
CA GLN A 197 10.76 7.07 0.15
C GLN A 197 11.11 8.11 1.21
N LEU A 198 11.21 7.72 2.49
CA LEU A 198 11.53 8.66 3.56
C LEU A 198 12.98 9.13 3.54
N ALA A 199 13.92 8.32 3.04
CA ALA A 199 15.30 8.78 2.81
C ALA A 199 15.36 9.87 1.74
N VAL A 200 14.60 9.72 0.64
CA VAL A 200 14.47 10.74 -0.41
C VAL A 200 13.75 11.99 0.13
N LEU A 201 12.65 11.82 0.87
CA LEU A 201 11.90 12.96 1.42
C LEU A 201 12.71 13.77 2.43
N ARG A 202 13.50 13.12 3.30
CA ARG A 202 14.37 13.82 4.25
C ARG A 202 15.34 14.75 3.51
N GLU A 203 15.98 14.26 2.45
CA GLU A 203 16.87 15.08 1.64
C GLU A 203 16.11 16.16 0.86
N ALA A 204 14.95 15.85 0.30
CA ALA A 204 14.12 16.82 -0.42
C ALA A 204 13.68 17.99 0.46
N PHE A 205 13.26 17.72 1.70
CA PHE A 205 12.89 18.76 2.66
C PHE A 205 14.09 19.61 3.08
N HIS A 206 15.24 18.97 3.33
CA HIS A 206 16.50 19.65 3.64
C HIS A 206 16.90 20.61 2.50
N ILE A 207 16.87 20.18 1.26
CA ILE A 207 17.16 21.03 0.07
C ILE A 207 16.24 22.26 0.03
N VAL A 208 14.96 22.09 0.36
CA VAL A 208 13.99 23.20 0.39
C VAL A 208 14.24 24.13 1.57
N ASP A 209 14.48 23.59 2.76
CA ASP A 209 14.72 24.37 4.00
C ASP A 209 15.99 25.22 3.92
N GLU A 210 17.07 24.66 3.34
CA GLU A 210 18.33 25.38 3.08
C GLU A 210 18.24 26.37 1.89
N GLY A 211 17.09 26.42 1.18
CA GLY A 211 16.90 27.33 0.06
C GLY A 211 17.72 26.98 -1.19
N ILE A 212 18.19 25.74 -1.31
CA ILE A 212 18.95 25.25 -2.46
C ILE A 212 18.06 25.22 -3.70
N ALA A 213 16.79 24.76 -3.53
CA ALA A 213 15.80 24.72 -4.59
C ALA A 213 14.37 24.90 -4.04
N THR A 214 13.44 25.30 -4.93
CA THR A 214 12.00 25.34 -4.57
C THR A 214 11.40 23.93 -4.58
N PRO A 215 10.27 23.68 -3.91
CA PRO A 215 9.57 22.40 -3.97
C PRO A 215 9.27 21.94 -5.40
N GLU A 216 8.85 22.86 -6.28
CA GLU A 216 8.58 22.57 -7.70
C GLU A 216 9.84 22.09 -8.42
N ALA A 217 10.98 22.74 -8.17
CA ALA A 217 12.25 22.39 -8.81
C ALA A 217 12.74 21.02 -8.33
N VAL A 218 12.61 20.70 -7.04
CA VAL A 218 12.93 19.36 -6.50
C VAL A 218 12.08 18.29 -7.18
N ASP A 219 10.77 18.51 -7.25
CA ASP A 219 9.84 17.57 -7.89
C ASP A 219 10.16 17.37 -9.38
N ASP A 220 10.43 18.44 -10.12
CA ASP A 220 10.74 18.35 -11.54
C ASP A 220 12.09 17.64 -11.78
N ILE A 221 13.11 17.91 -10.98
CA ILE A 221 14.39 17.19 -11.07
C ILE A 221 14.17 15.69 -10.91
N ILE A 222 13.41 15.26 -9.90
CA ILE A 222 13.13 13.83 -9.68
C ILE A 222 12.30 13.26 -10.84
N LYS A 223 11.19 13.90 -11.25
CA LYS A 223 10.31 13.44 -12.34
C LYS A 223 11.04 13.24 -13.67
N TYR A 224 11.95 14.16 -14.01
CA TYR A 224 12.64 14.14 -15.30
C TYR A 224 14.02 13.45 -15.27
N SER A 225 14.46 12.93 -14.13
CA SER A 225 15.72 12.21 -14.00
C SER A 225 15.56 10.84 -13.34
N LEU A 226 15.74 10.79 -12.00
CA LEU A 226 15.75 9.54 -11.22
C LEU A 226 14.45 8.77 -11.34
N GLY A 227 13.30 9.43 -11.22
CA GLY A 227 11.98 8.81 -11.30
C GLY A 227 11.76 8.08 -12.62
N ARG A 228 12.13 8.69 -13.75
CA ARG A 228 12.06 8.06 -15.08
C ARG A 228 12.93 6.82 -15.20
N ARG A 229 14.16 6.88 -14.71
CA ARG A 229 15.12 5.78 -14.83
C ARG A 229 14.79 4.65 -13.88
N TRP A 230 14.41 4.96 -12.64
CA TRP A 230 14.13 3.96 -11.63
C TRP A 230 12.84 3.17 -11.88
N SER A 231 11.89 3.71 -12.63
CA SER A 231 10.74 2.95 -13.09
C SER A 231 11.10 1.82 -14.07
N LEU A 232 12.25 1.94 -14.75
CA LEU A 232 12.70 0.96 -15.74
C LEU A 232 13.69 -0.07 -15.16
N VAL A 233 14.63 0.38 -14.30
CA VAL A 233 15.75 -0.48 -13.85
C VAL A 233 15.97 -0.47 -12.34
N GLY A 234 15.26 0.30 -11.57
CA GLY A 234 15.46 0.45 -10.12
C GLY A 234 16.80 1.11 -9.73
N PRO A 235 16.97 1.50 -8.46
CA PRO A 235 18.14 2.25 -8.01
C PRO A 235 19.45 1.44 -8.02
N ILE A 236 19.41 0.16 -7.64
CA ILE A 236 20.63 -0.69 -7.56
C ILE A 236 21.17 -0.98 -8.96
N ALA A 237 20.31 -1.49 -9.86
CA ALA A 237 20.72 -1.73 -11.25
C ALA A 237 21.16 -0.44 -11.96
N SER A 238 20.52 0.70 -11.62
CA SER A 238 20.94 2.01 -12.13
C SER A 238 22.35 2.40 -11.68
N ALA A 239 22.74 2.01 -10.46
CA ALA A 239 24.11 2.23 -9.96
C ALA A 239 25.13 1.33 -10.69
N ASP A 240 24.79 0.05 -10.91
CA ASP A 240 25.63 -0.86 -11.70
C ASP A 240 25.86 -0.33 -13.12
N LEU A 241 24.80 0.14 -13.78
CA LEU A 241 24.90 0.72 -15.12
C LEU A 241 25.73 2.01 -15.17
N GLY A 242 25.77 2.78 -14.09
CA GLY A 242 26.53 4.03 -13.98
C GLY A 242 28.00 3.83 -13.55
N GLY A 243 28.36 2.63 -13.10
CA GLY A 243 29.67 2.29 -12.55
C GLY A 243 29.76 2.49 -11.04
N LEU A 244 29.98 1.42 -10.28
CA LEU A 244 30.04 1.45 -8.82
C LEU A 244 31.26 2.25 -8.30
N ASP A 245 32.34 2.32 -9.07
CA ASP A 245 33.51 3.15 -8.78
C ASP A 245 33.17 4.65 -8.83
N VAL A 246 32.34 5.07 -9.79
CA VAL A 246 31.84 6.44 -9.89
C VAL A 246 30.98 6.78 -8.67
N PHE A 247 30.02 5.92 -8.31
CA PHE A 247 29.16 6.13 -7.13
C PHE A 247 29.95 6.11 -5.83
N LYS A 248 30.97 5.24 -5.70
CA LYS A 248 31.90 5.25 -4.55
C LYS A 248 32.64 6.59 -4.45
N ASN A 249 33.12 7.12 -5.56
CA ASN A 249 33.81 8.42 -5.55
C ASN A 249 32.89 9.54 -5.14
N ILE A 250 31.67 9.62 -5.71
CA ILE A 250 30.67 10.65 -5.38
C ILE A 250 30.27 10.52 -3.89
N SER A 251 29.98 9.34 -3.40
CA SER A 251 29.56 9.12 -2.02
C SER A 251 30.64 9.49 -1.00
N SER A 252 31.92 9.42 -1.38
CA SER A 252 33.04 9.72 -0.48
C SER A 252 33.08 11.18 0.02
N TYR A 253 32.50 12.10 -0.72
CA TYR A 253 32.39 13.51 -0.30
C TYR A 253 30.95 13.94 -0.03
N LEU A 254 29.96 13.38 -0.72
CA LEU A 254 28.59 13.83 -0.65
C LEU A 254 27.85 13.31 0.60
N TYR A 255 28.13 12.10 1.07
CA TYR A 255 27.43 11.53 2.23
C TYR A 255 27.58 12.35 3.52
N ALA A 256 28.67 13.11 3.65
CA ALA A 256 28.89 13.99 4.81
C ALA A 256 27.99 15.25 4.78
N ASP A 257 27.51 15.62 3.60
CA ASP A 257 26.70 16.81 3.33
C ASP A 257 25.20 16.53 3.30
N LEU A 258 24.80 15.29 3.03
CA LEU A 258 23.39 14.89 2.97
C LEU A 258 22.73 14.93 4.36
N ALA A 259 21.44 15.22 4.40
CA ALA A 259 20.64 15.22 5.61
C ALA A 259 20.74 13.87 6.35
N ALA A 260 21.12 13.90 7.62
CA ALA A 260 21.35 12.71 8.45
C ALA A 260 20.56 12.72 9.78
N ASP A 261 19.60 13.63 9.93
CA ASP A 261 18.80 13.80 11.13
C ASP A 261 18.02 12.54 11.48
N LYS A 262 17.92 12.27 12.80
CA LYS A 262 17.22 11.10 13.34
C LYS A 262 15.80 11.42 13.81
N GLY A 263 15.42 12.68 13.86
CA GLY A 263 14.09 13.17 14.24
C GLY A 263 13.17 13.40 13.04
N THR A 264 12.01 13.98 13.30
CA THR A 264 11.15 14.57 12.29
C THR A 264 11.83 15.79 11.67
N ASP A 265 11.54 16.05 10.41
CA ASP A 265 12.10 17.19 9.69
C ASP A 265 11.46 18.50 10.21
N PRO A 266 12.26 19.55 10.55
CA PRO A 266 11.73 20.81 11.08
C PRO A 266 10.76 21.51 10.13
N LEU A 267 10.99 21.45 8.82
CA LEU A 267 10.10 22.03 7.82
C LEU A 267 8.76 21.29 7.79
N LEU A 268 8.78 19.95 7.88
CA LEU A 268 7.57 19.15 7.98
C LEU A 268 6.80 19.44 9.27
N ASP A 269 7.47 19.53 10.42
CA ASP A 269 6.85 19.86 11.70
C ASP A 269 6.17 21.24 11.65
N LYS A 270 6.80 22.23 11.02
CA LYS A 270 6.24 23.56 10.80
C LYS A 270 4.97 23.48 9.94
N MET A 271 5.01 22.78 8.80
CA MET A 271 3.86 22.63 7.91
C MET A 271 2.68 21.97 8.63
N VAL A 272 2.93 20.92 9.39
CA VAL A 272 1.90 20.21 10.17
C VAL A 272 1.31 21.12 11.26
N SER A 273 2.15 21.86 11.99
CA SER A 273 1.70 22.78 13.06
C SER A 273 0.85 23.94 12.52
N GLU A 274 1.11 24.36 11.27
CA GLU A 274 0.31 25.36 10.55
C GLU A 274 -0.97 24.80 9.93
N GLY A 275 -1.27 23.51 10.10
CA GLY A 275 -2.44 22.85 9.51
C GLY A 275 -2.35 22.61 8.00
N LYS A 276 -1.18 22.73 7.40
CA LYS A 276 -0.91 22.51 5.98
C LYS A 276 -0.64 21.02 5.73
N LEU A 277 -1.69 20.20 5.71
CA LEU A 277 -1.60 18.74 5.62
C LEU A 277 -1.72 18.21 4.17
N GLY A 278 -1.47 19.06 3.17
CA GLY A 278 -1.60 18.70 1.76
C GLY A 278 -3.05 18.59 1.31
N LEU A 279 -3.35 17.56 0.53
CA LEU A 279 -4.69 17.31 -0.04
C LEU A 279 -5.81 17.28 1.03
N LYS A 280 -5.52 16.79 2.25
CA LYS A 280 -6.50 16.68 3.35
C LYS A 280 -7.07 18.03 3.78
N THR A 281 -6.28 19.10 3.69
CA THR A 281 -6.66 20.46 4.12
C THR A 281 -6.68 21.46 2.97
N GLY A 282 -6.42 20.97 1.74
CA GLY A 282 -6.38 21.80 0.54
C GLY A 282 -5.09 22.64 0.38
N GLN A 283 -4.16 22.56 1.33
CA GLN A 283 -2.90 23.28 1.32
C GLN A 283 -1.77 22.44 1.93
N GLY A 284 -0.65 22.39 1.25
CA GLY A 284 0.60 21.78 1.69
C GLY A 284 1.76 22.62 1.15
N PHE A 285 2.81 21.99 0.64
CA PHE A 285 3.83 22.67 -0.18
C PHE A 285 3.21 23.28 -1.43
N PHE A 286 2.15 22.62 -1.93
CA PHE A 286 1.36 23.08 -3.09
C PHE A 286 -0.08 23.36 -2.67
N PRO A 287 -0.83 24.19 -3.43
CA PRO A 287 -2.28 24.31 -3.30
C PRO A 287 -2.96 23.07 -3.88
N TRP A 288 -3.91 22.51 -3.14
CA TRP A 288 -4.65 21.30 -3.49
C TRP A 288 -6.17 21.54 -3.61
N THR A 289 -6.60 22.80 -3.58
CA THR A 289 -8.00 23.20 -3.73
C THR A 289 -8.30 23.62 -5.17
N GLY A 290 -9.56 23.39 -5.59
CA GLY A 290 -10.06 23.77 -6.91
C GLY A 290 -9.48 22.94 -8.05
N GLU A 291 -9.65 23.42 -9.27
CA GLU A 291 -9.32 22.73 -10.52
C GLU A 291 -7.85 22.26 -10.60
N ALA A 292 -6.92 23.03 -10.05
CA ALA A 292 -5.49 22.69 -10.10
C ALA A 292 -5.16 21.43 -9.27
N GLY A 293 -5.70 21.32 -8.06
CA GLY A 293 -5.51 20.13 -7.20
C GLY A 293 -6.16 18.89 -7.79
N GLU A 294 -7.38 19.02 -8.30
CA GLU A 294 -8.12 17.93 -8.95
C GLU A 294 -7.39 17.46 -10.21
N THR A 295 -6.84 18.38 -11.03
CA THR A 295 -6.09 18.04 -12.23
C THR A 295 -4.85 17.19 -11.91
N ILE A 296 -4.07 17.57 -10.90
CA ILE A 296 -2.86 16.80 -10.51
C ILE A 296 -3.22 15.38 -10.10
N VAL A 297 -4.26 15.21 -9.29
CA VAL A 297 -4.73 13.87 -8.86
C VAL A 297 -5.21 13.05 -10.05
N ASN A 298 -6.04 13.62 -10.89
CA ASN A 298 -6.60 12.95 -12.06
C ASN A 298 -5.52 12.58 -13.09
N ASP A 299 -4.55 13.45 -13.34
CA ASP A 299 -3.42 13.19 -14.24
C ASP A 299 -2.55 12.05 -13.71
N ARG A 300 -2.22 12.06 -12.41
CA ARG A 300 -1.51 10.97 -11.76
C ARG A 300 -2.24 9.64 -11.94
N ASP A 301 -3.52 9.60 -11.58
CA ASP A 301 -4.30 8.36 -11.61
C ASP A 301 -4.50 7.86 -13.04
N THR A 302 -4.67 8.76 -14.00
CA THR A 302 -4.72 8.43 -15.44
C THR A 302 -3.42 7.82 -15.94
N GLN A 303 -2.26 8.36 -15.53
CA GLN A 303 -0.97 7.80 -15.93
C GLN A 303 -0.70 6.45 -15.23
N LEU A 304 -1.02 6.32 -13.95
CA LEU A 304 -0.91 5.05 -13.24
C LEU A 304 -1.78 3.96 -13.88
N LEU A 305 -3.00 4.31 -14.29
CA LEU A 305 -3.90 3.36 -14.97
C LEU A 305 -3.35 2.91 -16.33
N LYS A 306 -2.70 3.80 -17.10
CA LYS A 306 -2.02 3.44 -18.35
C LYS A 306 -0.87 2.47 -18.11
N LEU A 307 -0.02 2.76 -17.12
CA LEU A 307 1.09 1.87 -16.75
C LEU A 307 0.58 0.51 -16.29
N LEU A 308 -0.46 0.48 -15.45
CA LEU A 308 -1.08 -0.77 -15.00
C LEU A 308 -1.65 -1.59 -16.16
N LYS A 309 -2.19 -0.93 -17.17
CA LYS A 309 -2.66 -1.60 -18.39
C LYS A 309 -1.51 -2.20 -19.18
N GLU A 310 -0.43 -1.44 -19.40
CA GLU A 310 0.79 -1.91 -20.07
C GLU A 310 1.41 -3.12 -19.34
N ASP A 311 1.45 -3.09 -17.99
CA ASP A 311 1.92 -4.20 -17.16
C ASP A 311 1.07 -5.47 -17.35
N SER A 312 -0.25 -5.32 -17.57
CA SER A 312 -1.18 -6.45 -17.76
C SER A 312 -1.09 -7.10 -19.12
N GLU A 313 -0.49 -6.45 -20.12
CA GLU A 313 -0.31 -6.93 -21.49
C GLU A 313 1.04 -7.66 -21.70
N GLN A 314 1.95 -7.62 -20.71
CA GLN A 314 3.24 -8.31 -20.68
C GLN A 314 3.12 -9.70 -20.04
#